data_679178fdfd6c9d9879df07764fcbe693
#
_entry.id   679178fdfd6c9d9879df07764fcbe693
#
_cell.length_a   1.000
_cell.length_b   1.000
_cell.length_c   1.000
_cell.angle_alpha   90.00
_cell.angle_beta   90.00
_cell.angle_gamma   90.00
#
_symmetry.space_group_name_H-M   'P 1'
#
loop_
_entity.id
_entity.type
_entity.pdbx_description
1 polymer ?
#
loop_
_entity_poly.entity_id
_entity_poly.type
_entity_poly.pdbx_seq_one_letter_code
_entity_poly.pdbx_strand_id
1 'polypeptide(L)'
;MNKYDCIVIGGGHNGLVNAAYLARAGKRVLVLERRHVLGGAAVTEEVFPGFKFSVCSYVVSLLRPEIIRELDLPRHGLEILPLDGTFTPMPSGEYLWRVNDHAKTRREIARHSKLDAEAYDEYGKAMVEMARFVKPIMNMTPPDPASLNPKGLMELLTMGRRIQKLSGEDKYNQVQLMTMSAVDFLDQWFETDMLKAMMSASGIISTFLGVRSAGTAYVLLHH
;
A
#
# COMPACT_ATOMS: atom_id res chain seq x y z
N MET A 1 -15.35 39.94 -7.43
CA MET A 1 -15.17 38.72 -6.60
C MET A 1 -14.76 37.57 -7.53
N ASN A 2 -13.66 36.90 -7.22
CA ASN A 2 -13.27 35.71 -7.95
C ASN A 2 -14.31 34.61 -7.67
N LYS A 3 -14.96 34.09 -8.71
CA LYS A 3 -15.89 32.98 -8.58
C LYS A 3 -15.14 31.69 -8.86
N TYR A 4 -15.25 30.71 -7.97
CA TYR A 4 -14.70 29.37 -8.13
C TYR A 4 -15.83 28.38 -8.38
N ASP A 5 -15.57 27.36 -9.20
CA ASP A 5 -16.53 26.28 -9.47
C ASP A 5 -16.42 25.17 -8.42
N CYS A 6 -15.21 25.00 -7.84
CA CYS A 6 -14.91 24.02 -6.81
C CYS A 6 -13.98 24.60 -5.75
N ILE A 7 -14.18 24.17 -4.50
CA ILE A 7 -13.27 24.47 -3.39
C ILE A 7 -12.82 23.11 -2.81
N VAL A 8 -11.49 22.91 -2.78
CA VAL A 8 -10.85 21.74 -2.16
C VAL A 8 -10.27 22.17 -0.82
N ILE A 9 -10.73 21.54 0.26
CA ILE A 9 -10.27 21.81 1.61
C ILE A 9 -9.20 20.78 1.96
N GLY A 10 -7.95 21.24 2.14
CA GLY A 10 -6.77 20.44 2.38
C GLY A 10 -5.87 20.30 1.15
N GLY A 11 -4.64 20.80 1.27
CA GLY A 11 -3.58 20.72 0.25
C GLY A 11 -2.68 19.51 0.41
N GLY A 12 -3.20 18.38 0.93
CA GLY A 12 -2.52 17.09 0.92
C GLY A 12 -2.51 16.47 -0.47
N HIS A 13 -1.73 15.38 -0.67
CA HIS A 13 -1.57 14.75 -1.98
C HIS A 13 -2.91 14.37 -2.63
N ASN A 14 -3.90 13.87 -1.88
CA ASN A 14 -5.24 13.55 -2.42
C ASN A 14 -6.00 14.79 -2.87
N GLY A 15 -5.98 15.86 -2.06
CA GLY A 15 -6.61 17.14 -2.41
C GLY A 15 -5.98 17.78 -3.64
N LEU A 16 -4.65 17.77 -3.72
CA LEU A 16 -3.92 18.31 -4.86
C LEU A 16 -4.20 17.54 -6.16
N VAL A 17 -4.21 16.20 -6.11
CA VAL A 17 -4.57 15.36 -7.27
C VAL A 17 -5.99 15.65 -7.73
N ASN A 18 -6.95 15.70 -6.80
CA ASN A 18 -8.35 16.01 -7.11
C ASN A 18 -8.46 17.40 -7.76
N ALA A 19 -7.83 18.42 -7.17
CA ALA A 19 -7.82 19.77 -7.71
C ALA A 19 -7.21 19.84 -9.13
N ALA A 20 -6.14 19.10 -9.37
CA ALA A 20 -5.50 19.04 -10.68
C ALA A 20 -6.43 18.44 -11.75
N TYR A 21 -7.12 17.36 -11.44
CA TYR A 21 -8.10 16.76 -12.38
C TYR A 21 -9.29 17.66 -12.64
N LEU A 22 -9.82 18.34 -11.62
CA LEU A 22 -10.90 19.31 -11.78
C LEU A 22 -10.44 20.50 -12.65
N ALA A 23 -9.24 21.00 -12.44
CA ALA A 23 -8.67 22.08 -13.25
C ALA A 23 -8.47 21.64 -14.72
N ARG A 24 -7.98 20.42 -14.95
CA ARG A 24 -7.88 19.84 -16.32
C ARG A 24 -9.24 19.70 -17.00
N ALA A 25 -10.30 19.48 -16.23
CA ALA A 25 -11.67 19.47 -16.74
C ALA A 25 -12.26 20.88 -16.94
N GLY A 26 -11.44 21.92 -16.90
CA GLY A 26 -11.83 23.31 -17.16
C GLY A 26 -12.54 24.00 -15.99
N LYS A 27 -12.47 23.44 -14.78
CA LYS A 27 -13.06 24.05 -13.58
C LYS A 27 -12.09 25.06 -12.95
N ARG A 28 -12.64 26.15 -12.43
CA ARG A 28 -11.86 27.09 -11.59
C ARG A 28 -11.84 26.53 -10.16
N VAL A 29 -10.68 26.11 -9.71
CA VAL A 29 -10.52 25.42 -8.44
C VAL A 29 -9.74 26.30 -7.46
N LEU A 30 -10.25 26.38 -6.23
CA LEU A 30 -9.55 26.97 -5.09
C LEU A 30 -9.15 25.84 -4.13
N VAL A 31 -7.86 25.77 -3.80
CA VAL A 31 -7.37 24.87 -2.73
C VAL A 31 -7.10 25.69 -1.49
N LEU A 32 -7.66 25.28 -0.36
CA LEU A 32 -7.45 25.88 0.95
C LEU A 32 -6.62 24.93 1.81
N GLU A 33 -5.45 25.41 2.24
CA GLU A 33 -4.58 24.67 3.16
C GLU A 33 -4.32 25.50 4.42
N ARG A 34 -4.41 24.85 5.59
CA ARG A 34 -4.20 25.50 6.88
C ARG A 34 -2.72 25.71 7.19
N ARG A 35 -1.87 24.79 6.75
CA ARG A 35 -0.43 24.87 6.96
C ARG A 35 0.22 25.81 5.94
N HIS A 36 1.42 26.26 6.25
CA HIS A 36 2.25 27.07 5.34
C HIS A 36 2.90 26.22 4.22
N VAL A 37 2.77 24.89 4.27
CA VAL A 37 3.36 23.92 3.34
C VAL A 37 2.28 22.99 2.78
N LEU A 38 2.38 22.67 1.49
CA LEU A 38 1.51 21.72 0.80
C LEU A 38 2.11 20.31 0.86
N GLY A 39 1.27 19.29 0.73
CA GLY A 39 1.67 17.89 0.65
C GLY A 39 1.02 16.99 1.70
N GLY A 40 0.51 17.56 2.80
CA GLY A 40 -0.13 16.78 3.86
C GLY A 40 0.83 15.76 4.48
N ALA A 41 0.47 14.48 4.49
CA ALA A 41 1.31 13.40 5.01
C ALA A 41 2.56 13.11 4.15
N ALA A 42 2.58 13.57 2.89
CA ALA A 42 3.72 13.37 1.98
C ALA A 42 4.77 14.49 2.07
N VAL A 43 4.65 15.38 3.06
CA VAL A 43 5.57 16.50 3.21
C VAL A 43 6.93 16.07 3.77
N THR A 44 7.99 16.68 3.25
CA THR A 44 9.34 16.62 3.82
C THR A 44 9.59 17.89 4.60
N GLU A 45 9.97 17.78 5.85
CA GLU A 45 10.22 18.90 6.75
C GLU A 45 11.63 18.87 7.33
N GLU A 46 12.18 20.05 7.57
CA GLU A 46 13.44 20.18 8.30
C GLU A 46 13.14 20.10 9.79
N VAL A 47 13.40 18.92 10.37
CA VAL A 47 13.13 18.64 11.80
C VAL A 47 14.26 19.14 12.68
N PHE A 48 15.48 19.09 12.19
CA PHE A 48 16.67 19.66 12.80
C PHE A 48 17.41 20.49 11.75
N PRO A 49 18.12 21.55 12.12
CA PRO A 49 18.88 22.37 11.19
C PRO A 49 19.79 21.54 10.28
N GLY A 50 19.58 21.62 8.97
CA GLY A 50 20.31 20.86 7.95
C GLY A 50 19.77 19.44 7.68
N PHE A 51 18.80 18.93 8.46
CA PHE A 51 18.26 17.59 8.31
C PHE A 51 16.79 17.61 7.90
N LYS A 52 16.50 17.10 6.71
CA LYS A 52 15.16 16.99 6.14
C LYS A 52 14.68 15.55 6.17
N PHE A 53 13.47 15.34 6.66
CA PHE A 53 12.85 14.02 6.77
C PHE A 53 11.46 14.04 6.15
N SER A 54 11.08 12.93 5.52
CA SER A 54 9.67 12.64 5.27
C SER A 54 9.01 12.30 6.60
N VAL A 55 8.03 13.12 7.02
CA VAL A 55 7.47 13.03 8.38
C VAL A 55 6.58 11.79 8.54
N CYS A 56 5.81 11.44 7.51
CA CYS A 56 4.83 10.35 7.58
C CYS A 56 4.90 9.38 6.39
N SER A 57 5.50 9.75 5.26
CA SER A 57 5.48 8.96 4.03
C SER A 57 6.91 8.55 3.65
N TYR A 58 7.37 7.43 4.18
CA TYR A 58 8.74 6.96 3.96
C TYR A 58 8.94 6.21 2.63
N VAL A 59 7.86 5.71 2.03
CA VAL A 59 7.89 5.05 0.70
C VAL A 59 6.72 5.49 -0.16
N VAL A 60 6.89 5.42 -1.48
CA VAL A 60 5.85 5.65 -2.48
C VAL A 60 5.40 4.30 -3.01
N SER A 61 4.33 3.73 -2.46
CA SER A 61 3.79 2.43 -2.86
C SER A 61 2.44 2.52 -3.57
N LEU A 62 1.59 3.47 -3.18
CA LEU A 62 0.19 3.53 -3.62
C LEU A 62 -0.12 4.66 -4.60
N LEU A 63 0.85 5.51 -4.97
CA LEU A 63 0.64 6.52 -6.00
C LEU A 63 0.44 5.84 -7.35
N ARG A 64 -0.75 6.00 -7.92
CA ARG A 64 -1.13 5.30 -9.15
C ARG A 64 -0.31 5.77 -10.34
N PRO A 65 0.23 4.84 -11.16
CA PRO A 65 1.00 5.17 -12.36
C PRO A 65 0.23 6.04 -13.35
N GLU A 66 -1.11 5.89 -13.41
CA GLU A 66 -1.98 6.72 -14.24
C GLU A 66 -1.89 8.19 -13.84
N ILE A 67 -1.92 8.49 -12.54
CA ILE A 67 -1.81 9.86 -12.01
C ILE A 67 -0.46 10.47 -12.38
N ILE A 68 0.61 9.69 -12.19
CA ILE A 68 1.98 10.14 -12.54
C ILE A 68 2.05 10.52 -14.02
N ARG A 69 1.51 9.68 -14.90
CA ARG A 69 1.52 9.87 -16.35
C ARG A 69 0.58 10.98 -16.80
N GLU A 70 -0.66 10.98 -16.31
CA GLU A 70 -1.69 11.92 -16.76
C GLU A 70 -1.47 13.35 -16.27
N LEU A 71 -0.86 13.53 -15.11
CA LEU A 71 -0.47 14.83 -14.58
C LEU A 71 0.96 15.21 -14.94
N ASP A 72 1.68 14.34 -15.69
CA ASP A 72 3.08 14.56 -16.11
C ASP A 72 3.99 14.97 -14.93
N LEU A 73 3.85 14.23 -13.80
CA LEU A 73 4.52 14.60 -12.56
C LEU A 73 6.05 14.66 -12.66
N PRO A 74 6.73 13.82 -13.49
CA PRO A 74 8.18 13.94 -13.70
C PRO A 74 8.60 15.29 -14.27
N ARG A 75 7.80 15.88 -15.18
CA ARG A 75 8.04 17.23 -15.70
C ARG A 75 7.97 18.31 -14.62
N HIS A 76 7.23 18.04 -13.54
CA HIS A 76 7.10 18.91 -12.38
C HIS A 76 8.08 18.56 -11.25
N GLY A 77 9.07 17.71 -11.51
CA GLY A 77 10.16 17.39 -10.59
C GLY A 77 9.94 16.16 -9.71
N LEU A 78 8.91 15.33 -9.99
CA LEU A 78 8.78 14.07 -9.28
C LEU A 78 9.87 13.09 -9.74
N GLU A 79 10.71 12.69 -8.82
CA GLU A 79 11.69 11.61 -8.97
C GLU A 79 11.42 10.53 -7.91
N ILE A 80 11.22 9.29 -8.34
CA ILE A 80 11.00 8.16 -7.44
C ILE A 80 12.28 7.33 -7.43
N LEU A 81 12.98 7.34 -6.31
CA LEU A 81 14.21 6.61 -6.13
C LEU A 81 13.90 5.17 -5.67
N PRO A 82 14.54 4.14 -6.27
CA PRO A 82 14.40 2.78 -5.77
C PRO A 82 14.94 2.67 -4.34
N LEU A 83 14.22 1.94 -3.49
CA LEU A 83 14.69 1.59 -2.16
C LEU A 83 15.66 0.40 -2.28
N ASP A 84 16.87 0.50 -1.73
CA ASP A 84 17.86 -0.57 -1.79
C ASP A 84 17.49 -1.77 -0.92
N GLY A 85 16.87 -1.52 0.22
CA GLY A 85 16.45 -2.57 1.13
C GLY A 85 15.93 -2.05 2.46
N THR A 86 15.55 -2.99 3.33
CA THR A 86 15.09 -2.72 4.69
C THR A 86 16.04 -3.39 5.67
N PHE A 87 16.58 -2.63 6.59
CA PHE A 87 17.44 -3.10 7.67
C PHE A 87 16.67 -3.07 8.99
N THR A 88 16.63 -4.21 9.66
CA THR A 88 15.92 -4.39 10.94
C THR A 88 16.92 -4.84 12.01
N PRO A 89 17.41 -3.92 12.85
CA PRO A 89 18.31 -4.27 13.96
C PRO A 89 17.51 -4.87 15.12
N MET A 90 18.13 -5.78 15.87
CA MET A 90 17.57 -6.42 17.06
C MET A 90 18.33 -5.97 18.32
N PRO A 91 17.67 -5.97 19.48
CA PRO A 91 18.34 -5.66 20.76
C PRO A 91 19.50 -6.61 21.11
N SER A 92 19.49 -7.83 20.55
CA SER A 92 20.57 -8.81 20.70
C SER A 92 21.86 -8.45 19.96
N GLY A 93 21.85 -7.42 19.11
CA GLY A 93 22.93 -7.10 18.18
C GLY A 93 22.84 -7.85 16.84
N GLU A 94 21.92 -8.81 16.71
CA GLU A 94 21.58 -9.43 15.44
C GLU A 94 20.77 -8.46 14.55
N TYR A 95 20.65 -8.80 13.28
CA TYR A 95 19.88 -8.02 12.33
C TYR A 95 19.29 -8.90 11.24
N LEU A 96 18.26 -8.38 10.56
CA LEU A 96 17.74 -8.93 9.32
C LEU A 96 17.78 -7.85 8.23
N TRP A 97 18.42 -8.15 7.13
CA TRP A 97 18.53 -7.24 5.98
C TRP A 97 17.79 -7.81 4.77
N ARG A 98 16.69 -7.21 4.42
CA ARG A 98 15.92 -7.53 3.22
C ARG A 98 16.30 -6.55 2.10
N VAL A 99 16.75 -7.07 0.97
CA VAL A 99 17.13 -6.30 -0.21
C VAL A 99 16.30 -6.71 -1.43
N ASN A 100 16.38 -5.93 -2.51
CA ASN A 100 15.66 -6.23 -3.74
C ASN A 100 16.13 -7.51 -4.43
N ASP A 101 17.37 -7.94 -4.18
CA ASP A 101 17.90 -9.24 -4.62
C ASP A 101 17.29 -10.35 -3.77
N HIS A 102 16.37 -11.12 -4.36
CA HIS A 102 15.68 -12.21 -3.70
C HIS A 102 16.62 -13.28 -3.14
N ALA A 103 17.68 -13.65 -3.88
CA ALA A 103 18.64 -14.66 -3.44
C ALA A 103 19.46 -14.17 -2.24
N LYS A 104 19.79 -12.88 -2.18
CA LYS A 104 20.44 -12.28 -1.00
C LYS A 104 19.50 -12.26 0.19
N THR A 105 18.28 -11.81 0.03
CA THR A 105 17.27 -11.80 1.10
C THR A 105 17.05 -13.20 1.66
N ARG A 106 16.90 -14.20 0.79
CA ARG A 106 16.73 -15.60 1.22
C ARG A 106 17.95 -16.10 2.03
N ARG A 107 19.18 -15.76 1.62
CA ARG A 107 20.39 -16.11 2.40
C ARG A 107 20.42 -15.42 3.76
N GLU A 108 19.99 -14.18 3.84
CA GLU A 108 19.89 -13.46 5.12
C GLU A 108 18.87 -14.13 6.06
N ILE A 109 17.71 -14.50 5.55
CA ILE A 109 16.70 -15.23 6.33
C ILE A 109 17.25 -16.59 6.79
N ALA A 110 17.98 -17.31 5.92
CA ALA A 110 18.55 -18.61 6.23
C ALA A 110 19.63 -18.58 7.35
N ARG A 111 20.19 -17.42 7.66
CA ARG A 111 21.07 -17.25 8.83
C ARG A 111 20.35 -17.49 10.15
N HIS A 112 19.04 -17.23 10.17
CA HIS A 112 18.18 -17.32 11.35
C HIS A 112 17.30 -18.58 11.33
N SER A 113 16.71 -18.89 10.18
CA SER A 113 15.93 -20.12 9.96
C SER A 113 16.02 -20.57 8.49
N LYS A 114 16.40 -21.84 8.29
CA LYS A 114 16.35 -22.46 6.96
C LYS A 114 14.91 -22.72 6.52
N LEU A 115 14.03 -23.07 7.45
CA LEU A 115 12.61 -23.31 7.16
C LEU A 115 11.94 -22.02 6.69
N ASP A 116 12.20 -20.89 7.37
CA ASP A 116 11.67 -19.61 6.94
C ASP A 116 12.19 -19.18 5.56
N ALA A 117 13.46 -19.46 5.27
CA ALA A 117 14.05 -19.16 3.96
C ALA A 117 13.42 -20.00 2.82
N GLU A 118 12.99 -21.23 3.10
CA GLU A 118 12.27 -22.08 2.16
C GLU A 118 10.81 -21.62 2.00
N ALA A 119 10.15 -21.32 3.11
CA ALA A 119 8.78 -20.81 3.11
C ALA A 119 8.64 -19.43 2.46
N TYR A 120 9.68 -18.61 2.47
CA TYR A 120 9.68 -17.25 1.93
C TYR A 120 9.33 -17.20 0.44
N ASP A 121 9.76 -18.19 -0.33
CA ASP A 121 9.45 -18.31 -1.76
C ASP A 121 7.96 -18.57 -2.01
N GLU A 122 7.38 -19.49 -1.26
CA GLU A 122 5.96 -19.85 -1.38
C GLU A 122 5.06 -18.73 -0.84
N TYR A 123 5.44 -18.12 0.27
CA TYR A 123 4.78 -16.92 0.78
C TYR A 123 4.75 -15.80 -0.29
N GLY A 124 5.90 -15.52 -0.91
CA GLY A 124 5.99 -14.49 -1.95
C GLY A 124 5.07 -14.77 -3.14
N LYS A 125 4.98 -16.02 -3.61
CA LYS A 125 4.06 -16.45 -4.67
C LYS A 125 2.60 -16.23 -4.26
N ALA A 126 2.21 -16.70 -3.07
CA ALA A 126 0.86 -16.54 -2.55
C ALA A 126 0.47 -15.06 -2.44
N MET A 127 1.36 -14.21 -1.93
CA MET A 127 1.11 -12.76 -1.83
C MET A 127 0.93 -12.12 -3.20
N VAL A 128 1.72 -12.50 -4.21
CA VAL A 128 1.58 -11.99 -5.59
C VAL A 128 0.24 -12.40 -6.19
N GLU A 129 -0.20 -13.65 -6.03
CA GLU A 129 -1.51 -14.12 -6.54
C GLU A 129 -2.67 -13.39 -5.84
N MET A 130 -2.60 -13.22 -4.52
CA MET A 130 -3.58 -12.46 -3.76
C MET A 130 -3.63 -10.99 -4.22
N ALA A 131 -2.48 -10.36 -4.43
CA ALA A 131 -2.39 -8.98 -4.93
C ALA A 131 -2.97 -8.83 -6.34
N ARG A 132 -2.75 -9.80 -7.23
CA ARG A 132 -3.34 -9.82 -8.58
C ARG A 132 -4.87 -9.82 -8.57
N PHE A 133 -5.46 -10.49 -7.61
CA PHE A 133 -6.91 -10.48 -7.42
C PHE A 133 -7.41 -9.14 -6.86
N VAL A 134 -6.74 -8.61 -5.82
CA VAL A 134 -7.16 -7.41 -5.10
C VAL A 134 -6.96 -6.13 -5.92
N LYS A 135 -5.84 -6.00 -6.63
CA LYS A 135 -5.46 -4.76 -7.35
C LYS A 135 -6.54 -4.22 -8.30
N PRO A 136 -7.21 -5.02 -9.13
CA PRO A 136 -8.30 -4.53 -9.97
C PRO A 136 -9.53 -4.05 -9.19
N ILE A 137 -9.79 -4.66 -8.01
CA ILE A 137 -10.91 -4.28 -7.14
C ILE A 137 -10.66 -2.90 -6.53
N MET A 138 -9.45 -2.62 -6.09
CA MET A 138 -9.06 -1.32 -5.55
C MET A 138 -9.19 -0.18 -6.58
N ASN A 139 -9.13 -0.50 -7.86
CA ASN A 139 -9.18 0.48 -8.95
C ASN A 139 -10.59 0.76 -9.48
N MET A 140 -11.60 0.06 -8.99
CA MET A 140 -12.98 0.24 -9.44
C MET A 140 -13.80 1.02 -8.41
N THR A 141 -14.78 1.76 -8.90
CA THR A 141 -15.84 2.30 -8.02
C THR A 141 -16.69 1.11 -7.56
N PRO A 142 -16.91 0.93 -6.25
CA PRO A 142 -17.73 -0.17 -5.77
C PRO A 142 -19.14 -0.08 -6.39
N PRO A 143 -19.64 -1.16 -7.00
CA PRO A 143 -21.02 -1.18 -7.48
C PRO A 143 -21.99 -1.15 -6.29
N ASP A 144 -23.07 -0.40 -6.42
CA ASP A 144 -24.14 -0.41 -5.44
C ASP A 144 -24.95 -1.72 -5.57
N PRO A 145 -24.90 -2.62 -4.57
CA PRO A 145 -25.59 -3.91 -4.64
C PRO A 145 -27.13 -3.77 -4.59
N ALA A 146 -27.63 -2.64 -4.12
CA ALA A 146 -29.07 -2.35 -4.08
C ALA A 146 -29.57 -1.71 -5.39
N SER A 147 -28.68 -1.28 -6.26
CA SER A 147 -29.02 -0.65 -7.53
C SER A 147 -29.29 -1.70 -8.61
N LEU A 148 -30.48 -1.64 -9.20
CA LEU A 148 -30.84 -2.41 -10.41
C LEU A 148 -30.29 -1.78 -11.70
N ASN A 149 -29.35 -0.84 -11.62
CA ASN A 149 -28.72 -0.23 -12.78
C ASN A 149 -27.97 -1.31 -13.59
N PRO A 150 -28.21 -1.44 -14.90
CA PRO A 150 -27.57 -2.43 -15.75
C PRO A 150 -26.03 -2.39 -15.68
N LYS A 151 -25.43 -1.20 -15.54
CA LYS A 151 -23.98 -1.03 -15.39
C LYS A 151 -23.48 -1.65 -14.08
N GLY A 152 -24.12 -1.35 -12.95
CA GLY A 152 -23.76 -1.91 -11.64
C GLY A 152 -23.94 -3.43 -11.60
N LEU A 153 -25.01 -3.94 -12.21
CA LEU A 153 -25.23 -5.39 -12.33
C LEU A 153 -24.12 -6.07 -13.15
N MET A 154 -23.67 -5.46 -14.25
CA MET A 154 -22.57 -5.98 -15.07
C MET A 154 -21.24 -5.98 -14.31
N GLU A 155 -20.97 -4.95 -13.50
CA GLU A 155 -19.79 -4.86 -12.62
C GLU A 155 -19.81 -5.95 -11.55
N LEU A 156 -20.95 -6.19 -10.89
CA LEU A 156 -21.14 -7.29 -9.93
C LEU A 156 -20.96 -8.66 -10.59
N LEU A 157 -21.52 -8.89 -11.76
CA LEU A 157 -21.33 -10.12 -12.53
C LEU A 157 -19.86 -10.35 -12.89
N THR A 158 -19.16 -9.28 -13.28
CA THR A 158 -17.73 -9.33 -13.61
C THR A 158 -16.89 -9.69 -12.39
N MET A 159 -17.22 -9.11 -11.24
CA MET A 159 -16.57 -9.44 -9.97
C MET A 159 -16.86 -10.88 -9.55
N GLY A 160 -18.10 -11.34 -9.64
CA GLY A 160 -18.48 -12.73 -9.38
C GLY A 160 -17.72 -13.73 -10.25
N ARG A 161 -17.57 -13.45 -11.56
CA ARG A 161 -16.78 -14.27 -12.48
C ARG A 161 -15.30 -14.31 -12.12
N ARG A 162 -14.72 -13.22 -11.61
CA ARG A 162 -13.33 -13.19 -11.13
C ARG A 162 -13.16 -14.11 -9.92
N ILE A 163 -14.08 -14.05 -8.96
CA ILE A 163 -14.06 -14.94 -7.78
C ILE A 163 -14.22 -16.40 -8.20
N GLN A 164 -15.09 -16.70 -9.16
CA GLN A 164 -15.29 -18.07 -9.65
C GLN A 164 -14.03 -18.68 -10.28
N LYS A 165 -13.21 -17.85 -10.94
CA LYS A 165 -11.97 -18.30 -11.60
C LYS A 165 -10.83 -18.62 -10.61
N LEU A 166 -10.92 -18.20 -9.37
CA LEU A 166 -9.95 -18.56 -8.34
C LEU A 166 -10.05 -20.06 -8.03
N SER A 167 -8.90 -20.69 -7.81
CA SER A 167 -8.82 -22.04 -7.25
C SER A 167 -9.47 -22.10 -5.87
N GLY A 168 -9.70 -23.30 -5.34
CA GLY A 168 -10.17 -23.45 -3.97
C GLY A 168 -9.18 -22.89 -2.94
N GLU A 169 -7.90 -23.12 -3.18
CA GLU A 169 -6.80 -22.63 -2.37
C GLU A 169 -6.70 -21.09 -2.40
N ASP A 170 -6.76 -20.48 -3.59
CA ASP A 170 -6.73 -19.02 -3.70
C ASP A 170 -7.92 -18.35 -3.01
N LYS A 171 -9.12 -18.95 -3.09
CA LYS A 171 -10.30 -18.47 -2.36
C LYS A 171 -10.08 -18.51 -0.85
N TYR A 172 -9.52 -19.61 -0.37
CA TYR A 172 -9.20 -19.79 1.05
C TYR A 172 -8.17 -18.73 1.50
N ASN A 173 -7.08 -18.58 0.76
CA ASN A 173 -6.04 -17.58 1.03
C ASN A 173 -6.60 -16.15 1.01
N GLN A 174 -7.52 -15.83 0.09
CA GLN A 174 -8.18 -14.52 0.07
C GLN A 174 -9.04 -14.28 1.32
N VAL A 175 -9.79 -15.30 1.78
CA VAL A 175 -10.60 -15.16 2.99
C VAL A 175 -9.70 -14.96 4.21
N GLN A 176 -8.63 -15.74 4.34
CA GLN A 176 -7.66 -15.59 5.42
C GLN A 176 -7.05 -14.19 5.43
N LEU A 177 -6.56 -13.74 4.27
CA LEU A 177 -6.00 -12.39 4.13
C LEU A 177 -6.96 -11.27 4.57
N MET A 178 -8.24 -11.40 4.24
CA MET A 178 -9.25 -10.38 4.57
C MET A 178 -9.70 -10.39 6.03
N THR A 179 -9.55 -11.52 6.72
CA THR A 179 -10.15 -11.72 8.05
C THR A 179 -9.16 -11.94 9.17
N MET A 180 -7.98 -12.47 8.88
CA MET A 180 -6.98 -12.78 9.92
C MET A 180 -6.22 -11.54 10.39
N SER A 181 -5.60 -11.67 11.55
CA SER A 181 -4.56 -10.72 11.98
C SER A 181 -3.27 -10.96 11.19
N ALA A 182 -2.43 -9.94 11.08
CA ALA A 182 -1.12 -10.08 10.45
C ALA A 182 -0.26 -11.15 11.12
N VAL A 183 -0.32 -11.24 12.46
CA VAL A 183 0.43 -12.24 13.23
C VAL A 183 -0.07 -13.64 12.93
N ASP A 184 -1.38 -13.91 13.07
CA ASP A 184 -1.93 -15.24 12.83
C ASP A 184 -1.71 -15.70 11.37
N PHE A 185 -1.74 -14.76 10.42
CA PHE A 185 -1.45 -15.05 9.02
C PHE A 185 0.04 -15.39 8.82
N LEU A 186 0.96 -14.63 9.40
CA LEU A 186 2.40 -14.88 9.28
C LEU A 186 2.85 -16.12 10.05
N ASP A 187 2.18 -16.49 11.15
CA ASP A 187 2.45 -17.69 11.92
C ASP A 187 2.19 -19.00 11.11
N GLN A 188 1.40 -18.93 10.04
CA GLN A 188 1.21 -20.07 9.13
C GLN A 188 2.39 -20.31 8.18
N TRP A 189 3.23 -19.28 8.00
CA TRP A 189 4.33 -19.29 7.04
C TRP A 189 5.70 -19.40 7.69
N PHE A 190 5.89 -18.73 8.83
CA PHE A 190 7.20 -18.49 9.41
C PHE A 190 7.25 -18.88 10.89
N GLU A 191 8.41 -19.40 11.31
CA GLU A 191 8.64 -19.78 12.71
C GLU A 191 9.34 -18.69 13.52
N THR A 192 10.25 -17.88 12.90
CA THR A 192 11.04 -16.90 13.62
C THR A 192 10.28 -15.59 13.88
N ASP A 193 10.28 -15.17 15.13
CA ASP A 193 9.64 -13.91 15.54
C ASP A 193 10.28 -12.69 14.90
N MET A 194 11.57 -12.74 14.60
CA MET A 194 12.28 -11.65 13.94
C MET A 194 11.76 -11.40 12.53
N LEU A 195 11.59 -12.43 11.71
CA LEU A 195 11.03 -12.29 10.37
C LEU A 195 9.56 -11.83 10.43
N LYS A 196 8.77 -12.46 11.31
CA LYS A 196 7.37 -12.07 11.52
C LYS A 196 7.22 -10.62 11.99
N ALA A 197 8.07 -10.16 12.91
CA ALA A 197 8.06 -8.78 13.37
C ALA A 197 8.37 -7.79 12.24
N MET A 198 9.41 -8.07 11.43
CA MET A 198 9.75 -7.25 10.27
C MET A 198 8.60 -7.19 9.25
N MET A 199 8.00 -8.35 8.93
CA MET A 199 6.91 -8.42 7.96
C MET A 199 5.63 -7.78 8.49
N SER A 200 5.28 -7.99 9.78
CA SER A 200 4.06 -7.48 10.39
C SER A 200 4.03 -5.96 10.53
N ALA A 201 5.18 -5.28 10.49
CA ALA A 201 5.24 -3.82 10.48
C ALA A 201 4.39 -3.22 9.36
N SER A 202 4.34 -3.86 8.20
CA SER A 202 3.48 -3.45 7.09
C SER A 202 1.98 -3.59 7.41
N GLY A 203 1.60 -4.51 8.30
CA GLY A 203 0.21 -4.80 8.68
C GLY A 203 -0.48 -3.73 9.53
N ILE A 204 0.27 -2.74 10.02
CA ILE A 204 -0.28 -1.65 10.86
C ILE A 204 -0.20 -0.27 10.21
N ILE A 205 0.37 -0.17 9.02
CA ILE A 205 0.52 1.11 8.33
C ILE A 205 -0.86 1.65 7.93
N SER A 206 -1.10 2.91 8.33
CA SER A 206 -2.37 3.61 8.06
C SER A 206 -3.61 3.00 8.72
N THR A 207 -3.43 2.17 9.74
CA THR A 207 -4.53 1.62 10.54
C THR A 207 -4.45 2.12 12.00
N PHE A 208 -5.60 2.08 12.70
CA PHE A 208 -5.64 2.26 14.16
C PHE A 208 -5.67 0.90 14.90
N LEU A 209 -5.21 -0.15 14.22
CA LEU A 209 -5.23 -1.53 14.69
C LEU A 209 -3.82 -2.00 15.01
N GLY A 210 -3.68 -2.93 15.94
CA GLY A 210 -2.44 -3.63 16.21
C GLY A 210 -2.28 -4.87 15.32
N VAL A 211 -1.07 -5.40 15.20
CA VAL A 211 -0.74 -6.57 14.36
C VAL A 211 -1.54 -7.83 14.69
N ARG A 212 -2.15 -7.91 15.89
CA ARG A 212 -3.03 -9.02 16.34
C ARG A 212 -4.50 -8.75 16.11
N SER A 213 -4.86 -7.61 15.52
CA SER A 213 -6.27 -7.29 15.23
C SER A 213 -6.70 -7.95 13.92
N ALA A 214 -7.93 -8.47 13.89
CA ALA A 214 -8.51 -9.05 12.68
C ALA A 214 -8.51 -8.06 11.49
N GLY A 215 -8.26 -8.57 10.29
CA GLY A 215 -8.19 -7.78 9.06
C GLY A 215 -6.84 -7.12 8.78
N THR A 216 -5.88 -7.16 9.72
CA THR A 216 -4.56 -6.54 9.49
C THR A 216 -3.66 -7.33 8.54
N ALA A 217 -3.96 -8.61 8.28
CA ALA A 217 -3.26 -9.38 7.26
C ALA A 217 -3.43 -8.78 5.85
N TYR A 218 -4.60 -8.22 5.54
CA TYR A 218 -4.83 -7.53 4.27
C TYR A 218 -3.85 -6.37 4.02
N VAL A 219 -3.46 -5.67 5.08
CA VAL A 219 -2.56 -4.51 4.97
C VAL A 219 -1.14 -4.93 4.53
N LEU A 220 -0.75 -6.20 4.76
CA LEU A 220 0.52 -6.76 4.28
C LEU A 220 0.69 -6.68 2.76
N LEU A 221 -0.42 -6.58 2.00
CA LEU A 221 -0.36 -6.41 0.53
C LEU A 221 0.11 -5.03 0.07
N HIS A 222 0.16 -4.07 0.95
CA HIS A 222 0.50 -2.68 0.60
C HIS A 222 2.00 -2.43 0.47
N HIS A 223 2.85 -3.37 0.92
CA HIS A 223 4.31 -3.19 1.01
C HIS A 223 5.11 -4.39 0.50
#